data_8b624ace511c1864fc7c3844d0802ca2
#
_entry.id   8b624ace511c1864fc7c3844d0802ca2
#
_cell.length_a   1.000
_cell.length_b   1.000
_cell.length_c   1.000
_cell.angle_alpha   90.00
_cell.angle_beta   90.00
_cell.angle_gamma   90.00
#
_symmetry.space_group_name_H-M   'P 1'
#
loop_
_entity.id
_entity.type
_entity.pdbx_description
1 polymer ?
#
loop_
_entity_poly.entity_id
_entity_poly.type
_entity_poly.pdbx_seq_one_letter_code
_entity_poly.pdbx_strand_id
1 'polypeptide(L)'
;MQEESKEKSKDAPFESLRILSERWKNGTFSEIIDDWKWIFGYSARYKGAIVFYTILGILSTSLGLVGSVAGKYLIDIITGYQIQKLPLLLCIMIGSTVFSLGFESVINRISTKLGIAINNDIQADIFDKIVDADWLEISKYANGDVLNRFNGDIGTVSGNAISWLPTIIIAVYRFIATFFVILHYDWVMALIAFLSAPFLLLMSRFMIRRQREYSKEVREMSSNLMSFEVEAFYNFDTIKSFGIAPYYSKKMRWWQGLFKDISLKYNLFTIKTNIVMSILGSAVEFTAFGYCLFRLWTHDITYGTMTLFLQQRSNLSGAFGNVISIIPSFLNSSVSAHRIRELVELPKEVHIPDSAKLDPLAKDGFRVQMQGVEFSYIEGNKVITRSEFQAAPGEIVALVGPSGEGKTTMIRLILGLIRPQEGETVIIASNGKTVPMNAETRHLFAYVPQGNTILSGTIAENMRMVKEDATDEEIIEALKISCAWDFVQHLPDTINSRVGERGRGFSEGQSQRLAIARAVLRDAPVLLLDEATSALDVTTERNVLRNIIRQRPNKTCIVTTHRPSVLGLCQRVYRVVGGTVTELDEAEGAKMVEDF
;
A
#
# COMPACT_ATOMS: atom_id res chain seq x y z
N MET A 1 -4.76 4.52 -32.04
CA MET A 1 -4.16 4.52 -30.70
C MET A 1 -2.80 3.84 -30.58
N GLN A 2 -2.27 3.13 -31.58
CA GLN A 2 -0.92 2.54 -31.55
C GLN A 2 0.17 3.37 -32.26
N GLU A 3 -0.18 4.37 -33.06
CA GLU A 3 0.79 5.25 -33.75
C GLU A 3 1.16 6.52 -32.97
N GLU A 4 0.28 7.05 -32.14
CA GLU A 4 0.58 8.24 -31.31
C GLU A 4 1.57 7.95 -30.14
N SER A 5 1.77 6.68 -29.78
CA SER A 5 2.72 6.32 -28.71
C SER A 5 4.19 6.27 -29.18
N LYS A 6 4.45 6.26 -30.48
CA LYS A 6 5.81 6.14 -31.06
C LYS A 6 6.60 7.43 -31.14
N GLU A 7 5.95 8.58 -31.07
CA GLU A 7 6.62 9.89 -31.26
C GLU A 7 7.15 10.53 -29.97
N LYS A 8 6.78 10.02 -28.78
CA LYS A 8 7.08 10.65 -27.48
C LYS A 8 8.34 10.18 -26.75
N SER A 9 9.27 9.43 -27.38
CA SER A 9 10.40 8.80 -26.66
C SER A 9 11.78 9.31 -27.12
N LYS A 10 12.01 10.63 -27.17
CA LYS A 10 13.27 11.10 -27.77
C LYS A 10 14.45 11.44 -26.82
N ASP A 11 14.32 11.65 -25.49
CA ASP A 11 15.45 12.17 -24.69
C ASP A 11 15.57 11.61 -23.24
N ALA A 12 16.49 10.72 -22.99
CA ALA A 12 16.51 9.88 -21.81
C ALA A 12 17.26 10.33 -20.51
N PRO A 13 18.42 10.99 -20.48
CA PRO A 13 18.93 11.55 -19.20
C PRO A 13 18.28 12.87 -18.85
N PHE A 14 17.80 13.59 -19.85
CA PHE A 14 17.06 14.84 -19.69
C PHE A 14 15.53 14.62 -19.69
N GLU A 15 15.04 13.36 -19.77
CA GLU A 15 13.60 13.13 -19.77
C GLU A 15 12.99 13.49 -18.42
N SER A 16 13.68 13.21 -17.32
CA SER A 16 13.27 13.70 -16.00
C SER A 16 13.31 15.24 -15.96
N LEU A 17 14.33 15.86 -16.55
CA LEU A 17 14.39 17.32 -16.72
C LEU A 17 13.41 17.81 -17.77
N ARG A 18 13.16 17.04 -18.84
CA ARG A 18 12.15 17.33 -19.84
C ARG A 18 10.75 17.18 -19.28
N ILE A 19 10.47 16.12 -18.54
CA ILE A 19 9.21 15.93 -17.82
C ILE A 19 8.97 17.10 -16.85
N LEU A 20 9.98 17.52 -16.10
CA LEU A 20 9.91 18.72 -15.28
C LEU A 20 9.65 19.98 -16.11
N SER A 21 10.33 20.14 -17.23
CA SER A 21 10.15 21.27 -18.15
C SER A 21 8.79 21.25 -18.86
N GLU A 22 8.30 20.09 -19.29
CA GLU A 22 6.97 19.93 -19.89
C GLU A 22 5.86 20.15 -18.86
N ARG A 23 6.00 19.63 -17.65
CA ARG A 23 5.07 19.87 -16.54
C ARG A 23 5.10 21.34 -16.10
N TRP A 24 6.24 21.99 -16.13
CA TRP A 24 6.35 23.45 -15.95
C TRP A 24 5.56 24.21 -17.01
N LYS A 25 5.71 23.86 -18.29
CA LYS A 25 4.99 24.49 -19.41
C LYS A 25 3.49 24.23 -19.39
N ASN A 26 3.08 23.05 -18.94
CA ASN A 26 1.68 22.62 -18.89
C ASN A 26 0.96 23.02 -17.59
N GLY A 27 1.63 23.74 -16.67
CA GLY A 27 1.04 24.15 -15.39
C GLY A 27 0.92 23.05 -14.33
N THR A 28 1.30 21.80 -14.64
CA THR A 28 1.23 20.65 -13.69
C THR A 28 2.42 20.57 -12.74
N PHE A 29 3.33 21.54 -12.78
CA PHE A 29 4.44 21.62 -11.83
C PHE A 29 3.97 21.95 -10.41
N SER A 30 2.83 22.63 -10.27
CA SER A 30 2.20 22.90 -8.98
C SER A 30 1.81 21.62 -8.24
N GLU A 31 1.35 20.58 -8.94
CA GLU A 31 1.00 19.28 -8.36
C GLU A 31 2.23 18.61 -7.70
N ILE A 32 3.39 18.65 -8.37
CA ILE A 32 4.63 18.11 -7.79
C ILE A 32 5.01 18.88 -6.52
N ILE A 33 4.85 20.21 -6.53
CA ILE A 33 5.14 21.02 -5.34
C ILE A 33 4.18 20.68 -4.20
N ASP A 34 2.91 20.47 -4.49
CA ASP A 34 1.91 20.14 -3.47
C ASP A 34 2.13 18.73 -2.91
N ASP A 35 2.50 17.77 -3.75
CA ASP A 35 2.93 16.43 -3.30
C ASP A 35 4.14 16.53 -2.36
N TRP A 36 5.14 17.34 -2.72
CA TRP A 36 6.31 17.54 -1.87
C TRP A 36 6.03 18.35 -0.60
N LYS A 37 5.10 19.31 -0.62
CA LYS A 37 4.63 19.97 0.60
C LYS A 37 3.99 18.97 1.56
N TRP A 38 3.19 18.05 1.02
CA TRP A 38 2.59 16.98 1.81
C TRP A 38 3.65 16.05 2.42
N ILE A 39 4.64 15.62 1.62
CA ILE A 39 5.79 14.81 2.10
C ILE A 39 6.55 15.55 3.21
N PHE A 40 6.87 16.83 3.00
CA PHE A 40 7.58 17.65 3.99
C PHE A 40 6.76 17.89 5.26
N GLY A 41 5.44 17.82 5.21
CA GLY A 41 4.58 17.87 6.40
C GLY A 41 4.95 16.81 7.44
N TYR A 42 5.23 15.58 6.99
CA TYR A 42 5.70 14.50 7.87
C TYR A 42 7.15 14.70 8.31
N SER A 43 8.04 15.09 7.41
CA SER A 43 9.46 15.30 7.72
C SER A 43 9.67 16.46 8.69
N ALA A 44 8.80 17.47 8.66
CA ALA A 44 8.90 18.65 9.52
C ALA A 44 8.85 18.34 11.02
N ARG A 45 8.19 17.25 11.40
CA ARG A 45 8.17 16.76 12.80
C ARG A 45 9.56 16.39 13.29
N TYR A 46 10.45 16.00 12.37
CA TYR A 46 11.81 15.50 12.66
C TYR A 46 12.93 16.44 12.21
N LYS A 47 12.59 17.72 11.90
CA LYS A 47 13.52 18.72 11.34
C LYS A 47 14.85 18.84 12.11
N GLY A 48 14.81 18.79 13.44
CA GLY A 48 16.02 18.90 14.27
C GLY A 48 17.02 17.77 14.02
N ALA A 49 16.54 16.54 13.94
CA ALA A 49 17.39 15.38 13.67
C ALA A 49 17.90 15.37 12.21
N ILE A 50 17.08 15.83 11.24
CA ILE A 50 17.47 15.97 9.83
C ILE A 50 18.59 17.00 9.69
N VAL A 51 18.46 18.16 10.32
CA VAL A 51 19.50 19.19 10.32
C VAL A 51 20.77 18.68 10.99
N PHE A 52 20.64 18.00 12.13
CA PHE A 52 21.78 17.46 12.86
C PHE A 52 22.61 16.48 12.02
N TYR A 53 21.96 15.47 11.40
CA TYR A 53 22.74 14.53 10.59
C TYR A 53 23.22 15.13 9.26
N THR A 54 22.57 16.18 8.74
CA THR A 54 23.06 16.94 7.59
C THR A 54 24.37 17.65 7.95
N ILE A 55 24.44 18.30 9.12
CA ILE A 55 25.66 18.92 9.64
C ILE A 55 26.76 17.89 9.82
N LEU A 56 26.43 16.72 10.40
CA LEU A 56 27.40 15.63 10.53
C LEU A 56 27.90 15.14 9.16
N GLY A 57 27.05 15.12 8.13
CA GLY A 57 27.44 14.77 6.76
C GLY A 57 28.42 15.78 6.14
N ILE A 58 28.19 17.06 6.37
CA ILE A 58 29.12 18.14 5.97
C ILE A 58 30.46 17.98 6.70
N LEU A 59 30.43 17.75 8.02
CA LEU A 59 31.64 17.53 8.82
C LEU A 59 32.42 16.28 8.37
N SER A 60 31.71 15.16 8.15
CA SER A 60 32.32 13.93 7.62
C SER A 60 33.00 14.16 6.27
N THR A 61 32.32 14.89 5.35
CA THR A 61 32.89 15.25 4.06
C THR A 61 34.14 16.14 4.21
N SER A 62 34.10 17.13 5.11
CA SER A 62 35.24 18.02 5.40
C SER A 62 36.43 17.24 5.96
N LEU A 63 36.20 16.33 6.90
CA LEU A 63 37.25 15.44 7.44
C LEU A 63 37.86 14.54 6.37
N GLY A 64 37.05 14.00 5.47
CA GLY A 64 37.52 13.21 4.33
C GLY A 64 38.44 14.04 3.39
N LEU A 65 38.12 15.31 3.16
CA LEU A 65 38.97 16.23 2.40
C LEU A 65 40.28 16.55 3.14
N VAL A 66 40.20 16.79 4.44
CA VAL A 66 41.41 17.00 5.30
C VAL A 66 42.30 15.76 5.25
N GLY A 67 41.74 14.57 5.37
CA GLY A 67 42.50 13.32 5.24
C GLY A 67 43.15 13.15 3.86
N SER A 68 42.48 13.53 2.79
CA SER A 68 43.03 13.49 1.43
C SER A 68 44.18 14.50 1.24
N VAL A 69 44.04 15.71 1.78
CA VAL A 69 45.10 16.72 1.75
C VAL A 69 46.28 16.32 2.62
N ALA A 70 46.04 15.75 3.80
CA ALA A 70 47.09 15.18 4.65
C ALA A 70 47.83 14.06 3.92
N GLY A 71 47.14 13.18 3.19
CA GLY A 71 47.72 12.16 2.35
C GLY A 71 48.64 12.72 1.27
N LYS A 72 48.25 13.82 0.61
CA LYS A 72 49.08 14.56 -0.33
C LYS A 72 50.41 15.00 0.31
N TYR A 73 50.35 15.69 1.47
CA TYR A 73 51.57 16.13 2.17
C TYR A 73 52.41 14.98 2.68
N LEU A 74 51.80 13.88 3.11
CA LEU A 74 52.49 12.67 3.51
C LEU A 74 53.33 12.09 2.38
N ILE A 75 52.78 12.01 1.16
CA ILE A 75 53.49 11.53 -0.01
C ILE A 75 54.65 12.49 -0.35
N ASP A 76 54.43 13.82 -0.32
CA ASP A 76 55.46 14.81 -0.60
C ASP A 76 56.63 14.78 0.38
N ILE A 77 56.36 14.52 1.67
CA ILE A 77 57.39 14.36 2.71
C ILE A 77 58.20 13.09 2.51
N ILE A 78 57.56 11.98 2.17
CA ILE A 78 58.24 10.73 1.89
C ILE A 78 59.14 10.87 0.65
N THR A 79 58.66 11.47 -0.40
CA THR A 79 59.44 11.69 -1.64
C THR A 79 60.54 12.73 -1.47
N GLY A 80 60.38 13.69 -0.50
CA GLY A 80 61.38 14.69 -0.15
C GLY A 80 62.28 14.33 1.03
N TYR A 81 62.20 13.10 1.54
CA TYR A 81 63.00 12.57 2.67
C TYR A 81 62.91 13.37 3.98
N GLN A 82 61.78 14.05 4.25
CA GLN A 82 61.58 14.88 5.45
C GLN A 82 60.82 14.09 6.53
N ILE A 83 61.49 13.21 7.24
CA ILE A 83 60.90 12.23 8.16
C ILE A 83 60.25 12.87 9.40
N GLN A 84 60.69 14.06 9.85
CA GLN A 84 60.27 14.69 11.10
C GLN A 84 58.75 14.98 11.22
N LYS A 85 58.04 15.27 10.11
CA LYS A 85 56.59 15.57 10.09
C LYS A 85 55.71 14.35 9.81
N LEU A 86 56.31 13.20 9.53
CA LEU A 86 55.60 11.97 9.16
C LEU A 86 54.58 11.52 10.22
N PRO A 87 54.92 11.45 11.52
CA PRO A 87 53.99 10.97 12.55
C PRO A 87 52.73 11.86 12.66
N LEU A 88 52.91 13.19 12.58
CA LEU A 88 51.83 14.15 12.68
C LEU A 88 50.82 13.97 11.53
N LEU A 89 51.28 13.85 10.27
CA LEU A 89 50.43 13.68 9.12
C LEU A 89 49.72 12.32 9.11
N LEU A 90 50.40 11.26 9.58
CA LEU A 90 49.77 9.94 9.78
C LEU A 90 48.65 10.05 10.81
N CYS A 91 48.88 10.71 11.98
CA CYS A 91 47.87 10.93 12.98
C CYS A 91 46.64 11.72 12.41
N ILE A 92 46.87 12.76 11.63
CA ILE A 92 45.81 13.56 11.01
C ILE A 92 45.01 12.68 10.00
N MET A 93 45.69 11.92 9.13
CA MET A 93 45.06 11.07 8.13
C MET A 93 44.24 9.95 8.78
N ILE A 94 44.81 9.23 9.74
CA ILE A 94 44.12 8.15 10.48
C ILE A 94 42.97 8.74 11.29
N GLY A 95 43.22 9.81 12.03
CA GLY A 95 42.22 10.49 12.86
C GLY A 95 41.03 10.98 12.03
N SER A 96 41.29 11.69 10.90
CA SER A 96 40.22 12.16 10.02
C SER A 96 39.38 11.01 9.44
N THR A 97 40.03 9.90 9.06
CA THR A 97 39.35 8.70 8.58
C THR A 97 38.49 8.05 9.64
N VAL A 98 39.02 7.84 10.84
CA VAL A 98 38.27 7.21 11.94
C VAL A 98 37.09 8.07 12.38
N PHE A 99 37.26 9.38 12.50
CA PHE A 99 36.17 10.30 12.84
C PHE A 99 35.12 10.37 11.71
N SER A 100 35.54 10.38 10.45
CA SER A 100 34.60 10.34 9.30
C SER A 100 33.76 9.08 9.30
N LEU A 101 34.36 7.89 9.51
CA LEU A 101 33.65 6.63 9.66
C LEU A 101 32.70 6.62 10.86
N GLY A 102 33.12 7.21 11.97
CA GLY A 102 32.27 7.38 13.16
C GLY A 102 31.04 8.23 12.86
N PHE A 103 31.21 9.37 12.19
CA PHE A 103 30.09 10.23 11.80
C PHE A 103 29.18 9.55 10.80
N GLU A 104 29.72 8.85 9.80
CA GLU A 104 28.92 8.10 8.83
C GLU A 104 28.07 7.01 9.50
N SER A 105 28.62 6.30 10.48
CA SER A 105 27.89 5.31 11.27
C SER A 105 26.74 5.93 12.06
N VAL A 106 26.97 7.10 12.68
CA VAL A 106 25.93 7.85 13.41
C VAL A 106 24.85 8.36 12.44
N ILE A 107 25.24 8.90 11.28
CA ILE A 107 24.32 9.36 10.22
C ILE A 107 23.43 8.22 9.78
N ASN A 108 24.00 7.06 9.44
CA ASN A 108 23.25 5.88 8.98
C ASN A 108 22.25 5.41 10.04
N ARG A 109 22.65 5.39 11.31
CA ARG A 109 21.76 5.01 12.41
C ARG A 109 20.61 5.99 12.59
N ILE A 110 20.88 7.30 12.56
CA ILE A 110 19.84 8.34 12.69
C ILE A 110 18.89 8.29 11.49
N SER A 111 19.43 8.24 10.28
CA SER A 111 18.64 8.18 9.04
C SER A 111 17.72 6.95 9.02
N THR A 112 18.23 5.76 9.38
CA THR A 112 17.43 4.53 9.46
C THR A 112 16.32 4.66 10.52
N LYS A 113 16.64 5.16 11.72
CA LYS A 113 15.64 5.36 12.79
C LYS A 113 14.53 6.32 12.34
N LEU A 114 14.90 7.42 11.70
CA LEU A 114 13.95 8.39 11.18
C LEU A 114 13.11 7.80 10.05
N GLY A 115 13.72 7.00 9.16
CA GLY A 115 13.03 6.31 8.07
C GLY A 115 11.90 5.43 8.57
N ILE A 116 12.19 4.61 9.57
CA ILE A 116 11.19 3.73 10.19
C ILE A 116 10.10 4.56 10.89
N ALA A 117 10.49 5.60 11.64
CA ALA A 117 9.51 6.43 12.35
C ALA A 117 8.54 7.14 11.41
N ILE A 118 9.05 7.79 10.35
CA ILE A 118 8.21 8.46 9.35
C ILE A 118 7.36 7.46 8.56
N ASN A 119 7.92 6.29 8.22
CA ASN A 119 7.13 5.25 7.56
C ASN A 119 5.94 4.81 8.41
N ASN A 120 6.17 4.58 9.71
CA ASN A 120 5.12 4.19 10.64
C ASN A 120 4.08 5.30 10.83
N ASP A 121 4.53 6.58 10.97
CA ASP A 121 3.62 7.72 11.08
C ASP A 121 2.71 7.84 9.85
N ILE A 122 3.29 7.70 8.65
CA ILE A 122 2.53 7.76 7.39
C ILE A 122 1.57 6.56 7.30
N GLN A 123 2.03 5.36 7.62
CA GLN A 123 1.19 4.15 7.58
C GLN A 123 0.00 4.26 8.54
N ALA A 124 0.22 4.71 9.78
CA ALA A 124 -0.84 4.88 10.77
C ALA A 124 -1.87 5.91 10.31
N ASP A 125 -1.41 7.11 9.90
CA ASP A 125 -2.30 8.19 9.42
C ASP A 125 -3.12 7.78 8.18
N ILE A 126 -2.49 7.04 7.25
CA ILE A 126 -3.19 6.57 6.05
C ILE A 126 -4.17 5.46 6.39
N PHE A 127 -3.80 4.53 7.27
CA PHE A 127 -4.70 3.46 7.70
C PHE A 127 -5.98 4.03 8.32
N ASP A 128 -5.84 4.99 9.24
CA ASP A 128 -6.98 5.65 9.89
C ASP A 128 -7.88 6.32 8.85
N LYS A 129 -7.28 7.00 7.84
CA LYS A 129 -8.05 7.68 6.79
C LYS A 129 -8.74 6.71 5.83
N ILE A 130 -8.11 5.56 5.52
CA ILE A 130 -8.74 4.52 4.68
C ILE A 130 -9.93 3.89 5.41
N VAL A 131 -9.79 3.65 6.73
CA VAL A 131 -10.89 3.07 7.54
C VAL A 131 -12.06 4.04 7.68
N ASP A 132 -11.78 5.35 7.70
CA ASP A 132 -12.78 6.42 7.80
C ASP A 132 -13.34 6.88 6.43
N ALA A 133 -12.84 6.31 5.33
CA ALA A 133 -13.29 6.65 3.98
C ALA A 133 -14.66 6.04 3.64
N ASP A 134 -15.42 6.74 2.80
CA ASP A 134 -16.70 6.24 2.26
C ASP A 134 -16.50 4.87 1.60
N TRP A 135 -17.32 3.89 2.01
CA TRP A 135 -17.19 2.50 1.57
C TRP A 135 -17.31 2.37 0.04
N LEU A 136 -18.21 3.12 -0.59
CA LEU A 136 -18.43 3.06 -2.03
C LEU A 136 -17.18 3.53 -2.79
N GLU A 137 -16.55 4.61 -2.31
CA GLU A 137 -15.36 5.17 -2.95
C GLU A 137 -14.14 4.26 -2.81
N ILE A 138 -13.88 3.72 -1.61
CA ILE A 138 -12.75 2.80 -1.40
C ILE A 138 -12.97 1.46 -2.13
N SER A 139 -14.22 1.00 -2.28
CA SER A 139 -14.54 -0.26 -2.97
C SER A 139 -14.26 -0.24 -4.47
N LYS A 140 -14.04 0.95 -5.07
CA LYS A 140 -13.63 1.10 -6.48
C LYS A 140 -12.17 0.66 -6.72
N TYR A 141 -11.37 0.62 -5.66
CA TYR A 141 -9.97 0.21 -5.72
C TYR A 141 -9.85 -1.30 -5.50
N ALA A 142 -9.01 -1.95 -6.31
CA ALA A 142 -8.66 -3.34 -6.06
C ALA A 142 -7.82 -3.46 -4.78
N ASN A 143 -8.09 -4.45 -3.93
CA ASN A 143 -7.35 -4.68 -2.68
C ASN A 143 -5.84 -4.74 -2.88
N GLY A 144 -5.38 -5.33 -3.99
CA GLY A 144 -3.96 -5.39 -4.33
C GLY A 144 -3.35 -4.01 -4.64
N ASP A 145 -4.11 -3.07 -5.24
CA ASP A 145 -3.64 -1.71 -5.47
C ASP A 145 -3.54 -0.92 -4.17
N VAL A 146 -4.55 -1.02 -3.30
CA VAL A 146 -4.52 -0.40 -1.96
C VAL A 146 -3.31 -0.90 -1.18
N LEU A 147 -3.07 -2.23 -1.16
CA LEU A 147 -1.94 -2.83 -0.45
C LEU A 147 -0.58 -2.40 -1.04
N ASN A 148 -0.47 -2.26 -2.36
CA ASN A 148 0.73 -1.78 -3.02
C ASN A 148 1.01 -0.30 -2.72
N ARG A 149 -0.01 0.55 -2.69
CA ARG A 149 0.11 1.95 -2.24
C ARG A 149 0.53 2.03 -0.77
N PHE A 150 -0.09 1.22 0.08
CA PHE A 150 0.18 1.18 1.52
C PHE A 150 1.59 0.69 1.87
N ASN A 151 2.13 -0.31 1.19
CA ASN A 151 3.47 -0.85 1.48
C ASN A 151 4.55 -0.27 0.55
N GLY A 152 4.32 -0.23 -0.76
CA GLY A 152 5.30 0.15 -1.76
C GLY A 152 5.48 1.67 -1.90
N ASP A 153 4.37 2.38 -2.12
CA ASP A 153 4.42 3.83 -2.33
C ASP A 153 4.81 4.57 -1.04
N ILE A 154 4.28 4.16 0.13
CA ILE A 154 4.69 4.74 1.41
C ILE A 154 6.17 4.52 1.67
N GLY A 155 6.71 3.32 1.41
CA GLY A 155 8.14 3.05 1.54
C GLY A 155 9.01 3.95 0.65
N THR A 156 8.56 4.22 -0.59
CA THR A 156 9.23 5.14 -1.51
C THR A 156 9.22 6.59 -1.00
N VAL A 157 8.07 7.05 -0.53
CA VAL A 157 7.89 8.41 0.01
C VAL A 157 8.69 8.60 1.29
N SER A 158 8.58 7.69 2.27
CA SER A 158 9.25 7.80 3.56
C SER A 158 10.77 7.77 3.45
N GLY A 159 11.31 6.90 2.58
CA GLY A 159 12.75 6.81 2.32
C GLY A 159 13.32 8.11 1.73
N ASN A 160 12.61 8.71 0.79
CA ASN A 160 13.05 9.95 0.14
C ASN A 160 12.74 11.21 0.98
N ALA A 161 11.68 11.19 1.80
CA ALA A 161 11.30 12.32 2.66
C ALA A 161 12.43 12.80 3.58
N ILE A 162 13.30 11.89 4.01
CA ILE A 162 14.40 12.18 4.93
C ILE A 162 15.68 12.45 4.18
N SER A 163 15.97 11.62 3.17
CA SER A 163 17.29 11.60 2.52
C SER A 163 17.47 12.67 1.46
N TRP A 164 16.39 13.10 0.80
CA TRP A 164 16.46 13.96 -0.38
C TRP A 164 17.19 15.29 -0.12
N LEU A 165 16.71 16.10 0.83
CA LEU A 165 17.28 17.40 1.13
C LEU A 165 18.71 17.33 1.66
N PRO A 166 19.02 16.48 2.66
CA PRO A 166 20.38 16.29 3.15
C PRO A 166 21.34 15.78 2.07
N THR A 167 20.92 14.84 1.24
CA THR A 167 21.77 14.30 0.17
C THR A 167 22.15 15.39 -0.85
N ILE A 168 21.22 16.26 -1.23
CA ILE A 168 21.52 17.41 -2.11
C ILE A 168 22.53 18.34 -1.42
N ILE A 169 22.25 18.75 -0.19
CA ILE A 169 23.10 19.70 0.54
C ILE A 169 24.53 19.15 0.68
N ILE A 170 24.68 17.91 1.10
CA ILE A 170 25.98 17.25 1.26
C ILE A 170 26.67 17.05 -0.10
N ALA A 171 25.95 16.66 -1.15
CA ALA A 171 26.51 16.46 -2.48
C ALA A 171 26.98 17.79 -3.10
N VAL A 172 26.19 18.85 -2.99
CA VAL A 172 26.56 20.19 -3.44
C VAL A 172 27.76 20.72 -2.65
N TYR A 173 27.74 20.57 -1.33
CA TYR A 173 28.88 20.93 -0.51
C TYR A 173 30.14 20.17 -0.91
N ARG A 174 30.05 18.84 -1.08
CA ARG A 174 31.17 18.00 -1.52
C ARG A 174 31.71 18.45 -2.87
N PHE A 175 30.81 18.73 -3.82
CA PHE A 175 31.18 19.21 -5.15
C PHE A 175 31.97 20.53 -5.07
N ILE A 176 31.42 21.52 -4.38
CA ILE A 176 32.02 22.83 -4.21
C ILE A 176 33.37 22.75 -3.48
N ALA A 177 33.41 22.07 -2.34
CA ALA A 177 34.62 21.93 -1.53
C ALA A 177 35.73 21.18 -2.29
N THR A 178 35.40 20.08 -2.98
CA THR A 178 36.35 19.31 -3.78
C THR A 178 36.88 20.17 -4.97
N PHE A 179 36.00 20.89 -5.66
CA PHE A 179 36.40 21.78 -6.75
C PHE A 179 37.37 22.87 -6.29
N PHE A 180 37.10 23.54 -5.19
CA PHE A 180 37.98 24.55 -4.63
C PHE A 180 39.32 23.98 -4.15
N VAL A 181 39.34 22.77 -3.58
CA VAL A 181 40.59 22.07 -3.22
C VAL A 181 41.47 21.86 -4.46
N ILE A 182 40.89 21.37 -5.57
CA ILE A 182 41.65 21.19 -6.82
C ILE A 182 42.11 22.53 -7.42
N LEU A 183 41.21 23.51 -7.44
CA LEU A 183 41.47 24.84 -8.00
C LEU A 183 42.64 25.55 -7.30
N HIS A 184 42.82 25.31 -6.00
CA HIS A 184 43.94 25.89 -5.21
C HIS A 184 45.32 25.42 -5.69
N TYR A 185 45.39 24.20 -6.25
CA TYR A 185 46.66 23.64 -6.74
C TYR A 185 46.90 23.92 -8.24
N ASP A 186 45.87 23.75 -9.09
CA ASP A 186 45.98 23.96 -10.51
C ASP A 186 44.58 24.20 -11.14
N TRP A 187 44.44 25.31 -11.87
CA TRP A 187 43.17 25.68 -12.47
C TRP A 187 42.78 24.80 -13.67
N VAL A 188 43.79 24.29 -14.45
CA VAL A 188 43.52 23.38 -15.57
C VAL A 188 43.06 22.03 -15.09
N MET A 189 43.65 21.52 -14.00
CA MET A 189 43.19 20.31 -13.33
C MET A 189 41.75 20.47 -12.85
N ALA A 190 41.40 21.62 -12.27
CA ALA A 190 40.02 21.91 -11.85
C ALA A 190 39.05 21.91 -13.03
N LEU A 191 39.46 22.47 -14.18
CA LEU A 191 38.66 22.46 -15.40
C LEU A 191 38.46 21.05 -15.96
N ILE A 192 39.52 20.23 -16.02
CA ILE A 192 39.43 18.82 -16.45
C ILE A 192 38.49 18.03 -15.53
N ALA A 193 38.62 18.20 -14.24
CA ALA A 193 37.75 17.54 -13.25
C ALA A 193 36.28 17.97 -13.41
N PHE A 194 36.03 19.29 -13.59
CA PHE A 194 34.70 19.83 -13.77
C PHE A 194 34.01 19.33 -15.04
N LEU A 195 34.73 19.31 -16.17
CA LEU A 195 34.18 18.92 -17.47
C LEU A 195 34.02 17.38 -17.62
N SER A 196 34.75 16.59 -16.85
CA SER A 196 34.75 15.13 -16.95
C SER A 196 33.35 14.51 -16.75
N ALA A 197 32.60 14.97 -15.77
CA ALA A 197 31.28 14.42 -15.43
C ALA A 197 30.19 14.82 -16.45
N PRO A 198 30.01 16.09 -16.84
CA PRO A 198 29.10 16.46 -17.93
C PRO A 198 29.42 15.77 -19.27
N PHE A 199 30.70 15.57 -19.58
CA PHE A 199 31.13 14.86 -20.80
C PHE A 199 30.66 13.42 -20.81
N LEU A 200 30.88 12.66 -19.71
CA LEU A 200 30.45 11.27 -19.57
C LEU A 200 28.93 11.17 -19.63
N LEU A 201 28.20 12.10 -19.04
CA LEU A 201 26.74 12.15 -19.12
C LEU A 201 26.23 12.36 -20.54
N LEU A 202 26.83 13.28 -21.27
CA LEU A 202 26.46 13.56 -22.67
C LEU A 202 26.67 12.28 -23.53
N MET A 203 27.79 11.59 -23.32
CA MET A 203 28.09 10.35 -24.04
C MET A 203 27.13 9.18 -23.64
N SER A 204 26.73 9.10 -22.39
CA SER A 204 25.79 8.07 -21.92
C SER A 204 24.37 8.22 -22.49
N ARG A 205 24.00 9.43 -22.97
CA ARG A 205 22.65 9.75 -23.47
C ARG A 205 22.15 8.77 -24.53
N PHE A 206 23.00 8.41 -25.50
CA PHE A 206 22.65 7.52 -26.60
C PHE A 206 22.37 6.08 -26.11
N MET A 207 23.07 5.65 -25.05
CA MET A 207 22.96 4.29 -24.55
C MET A 207 21.78 4.11 -23.59
N ILE A 208 21.50 5.11 -22.78
CA ILE A 208 20.42 5.08 -21.79
C ILE A 208 19.05 4.90 -22.46
N ARG A 209 18.81 5.50 -23.61
CA ARG A 209 17.54 5.35 -24.34
C ARG A 209 17.26 3.89 -24.69
N ARG A 210 18.23 3.23 -25.32
CA ARG A 210 18.10 1.83 -25.73
C ARG A 210 18.01 0.88 -24.53
N GLN A 211 18.76 1.17 -23.49
CA GLN A 211 18.71 0.42 -22.23
C GLN A 211 17.32 0.47 -21.59
N ARG A 212 16.62 1.60 -21.65
CA ARG A 212 15.25 1.73 -21.15
C ARG A 212 14.24 0.91 -21.95
N GLU A 213 14.37 0.87 -23.29
CA GLU A 213 13.51 0.03 -24.13
C GLU A 213 13.63 -1.43 -23.70
N TYR A 214 14.83 -1.97 -23.60
CA TYR A 214 15.04 -3.33 -23.11
C TYR A 214 14.57 -3.54 -21.67
N SER A 215 14.81 -2.60 -20.79
CA SER A 215 14.33 -2.67 -19.40
C SER A 215 12.81 -2.66 -19.31
N LYS A 216 12.12 -1.96 -20.21
CA LYS A 216 10.66 -1.98 -20.33
C LYS A 216 10.18 -3.35 -20.79
N GLU A 217 10.78 -3.93 -21.84
CA GLU A 217 10.44 -5.26 -22.33
C GLU A 217 10.62 -6.33 -21.25
N VAL A 218 11.71 -6.26 -20.46
CA VAL A 218 11.96 -7.18 -19.34
C VAL A 218 10.86 -7.04 -18.27
N ARG A 219 10.47 -5.80 -17.91
CA ARG A 219 9.39 -5.58 -16.93
C ARG A 219 8.04 -6.09 -17.40
N GLU A 220 7.67 -5.83 -18.67
CA GLU A 220 6.42 -6.33 -19.26
C GLU A 220 6.39 -7.86 -19.27
N MET A 221 7.49 -8.50 -19.65
CA MET A 221 7.60 -9.95 -19.63
C MET A 221 7.55 -10.52 -18.21
N SER A 222 8.23 -9.88 -17.25
CA SER A 222 8.19 -10.25 -15.83
C SER A 222 6.76 -10.14 -15.27
N SER A 223 6.03 -9.09 -15.64
CA SER A 223 4.62 -8.92 -15.25
C SER A 223 3.72 -10.02 -15.82
N ASN A 224 3.90 -10.38 -17.09
CA ASN A 224 3.13 -11.46 -17.72
C ASN A 224 3.43 -12.82 -17.07
N LEU A 225 4.70 -13.10 -16.77
CA LEU A 225 5.10 -14.31 -16.06
C LEU A 225 4.48 -14.36 -14.66
N MET A 226 4.56 -13.28 -13.90
CA MET A 226 3.96 -13.16 -12.57
C MET A 226 2.44 -13.37 -12.61
N SER A 227 1.75 -12.79 -13.60
CA SER A 227 0.30 -12.98 -13.76
C SER A 227 -0.05 -14.44 -14.00
N PHE A 228 0.74 -15.14 -14.82
CA PHE A 228 0.57 -16.58 -15.03
C PHE A 228 0.83 -17.40 -13.75
N GLU A 229 1.86 -17.04 -12.98
CA GLU A 229 2.18 -17.70 -11.71
C GLU A 229 1.04 -17.52 -10.70
N VAL A 230 0.55 -16.29 -10.54
CA VAL A 230 -0.58 -15.98 -9.64
C VAL A 230 -1.83 -16.77 -10.06
N GLU A 231 -2.16 -16.80 -11.35
CA GLU A 231 -3.29 -17.56 -11.87
C GLU A 231 -3.15 -19.07 -11.58
N ALA A 232 -1.95 -19.62 -11.81
CA ALA A 232 -1.67 -21.03 -11.56
C ALA A 232 -1.78 -21.41 -10.06
N PHE A 233 -1.26 -20.57 -9.17
CA PHE A 233 -1.37 -20.82 -7.72
C PHE A 233 -2.77 -20.60 -7.18
N TYR A 234 -3.51 -19.63 -7.71
CA TYR A 234 -4.91 -19.41 -7.32
C TYR A 234 -5.81 -20.60 -7.71
N ASN A 235 -5.54 -21.24 -8.84
CA ASN A 235 -6.30 -22.36 -9.37
C ASN A 235 -5.59 -23.72 -9.12
N PHE A 236 -4.76 -23.83 -8.08
CA PHE A 236 -3.94 -25.00 -7.84
C PHE A 236 -4.77 -26.27 -7.66
N ASP A 237 -5.90 -26.19 -6.96
CA ASP A 237 -6.83 -27.32 -6.76
C ASP A 237 -7.42 -27.78 -8.09
N THR A 238 -7.80 -26.85 -8.97
CA THR A 238 -8.26 -27.13 -10.32
C THR A 238 -7.18 -27.85 -11.14
N ILE A 239 -5.94 -27.33 -11.11
CA ILE A 239 -4.82 -27.95 -11.83
C ILE A 239 -4.57 -29.39 -11.36
N LYS A 240 -4.72 -29.64 -10.04
CA LYS A 240 -4.54 -30.97 -9.46
C LYS A 240 -5.72 -31.89 -9.78
N SER A 241 -6.96 -31.41 -9.61
CA SER A 241 -8.16 -32.22 -9.80
C SER A 241 -8.36 -32.64 -11.27
N PHE A 242 -8.04 -31.77 -12.22
CA PHE A 242 -8.08 -32.12 -13.65
C PHE A 242 -6.83 -32.85 -14.17
N GLY A 243 -5.80 -33.05 -13.36
CA GLY A 243 -4.55 -33.71 -13.76
C GLY A 243 -3.74 -32.94 -14.81
N ILE A 244 -3.95 -31.63 -14.98
CA ILE A 244 -3.34 -30.77 -16.01
C ILE A 244 -1.99 -30.17 -15.59
N ALA A 245 -1.39 -30.66 -14.50
CA ALA A 245 -0.08 -30.21 -14.03
C ALA A 245 1.04 -30.27 -15.10
N PRO A 246 1.11 -31.32 -15.98
CA PRO A 246 2.12 -31.34 -17.04
C PRO A 246 1.97 -30.19 -18.05
N TYR A 247 0.74 -29.81 -18.39
CA TYR A 247 0.47 -28.67 -19.27
C TYR A 247 0.96 -27.36 -18.66
N TYR A 248 0.59 -27.08 -17.39
CA TYR A 248 1.03 -25.89 -16.68
C TYR A 248 2.54 -25.83 -16.50
N SER A 249 3.18 -26.97 -16.19
CA SER A 249 4.64 -27.07 -16.10
C SER A 249 5.32 -26.75 -17.43
N LYS A 250 4.78 -27.23 -18.57
CA LYS A 250 5.29 -26.91 -19.90
C LYS A 250 5.09 -25.43 -20.24
N LYS A 251 3.93 -24.85 -19.91
CA LYS A 251 3.62 -23.44 -20.13
C LYS A 251 4.51 -22.53 -19.28
N MET A 252 4.78 -22.91 -18.03
CA MET A 252 5.73 -22.21 -17.15
C MET A 252 7.13 -22.15 -17.75
N ARG A 253 7.67 -23.30 -18.21
CA ARG A 253 8.99 -23.36 -18.86
C ARG A 253 9.05 -22.53 -20.13
N TRP A 254 7.97 -22.45 -20.88
CA TRP A 254 7.87 -21.61 -22.06
C TRP A 254 7.95 -20.11 -21.69
N TRP A 255 7.19 -19.66 -20.68
CA TRP A 255 7.26 -18.29 -20.17
C TRP A 255 8.68 -17.96 -19.64
N GLN A 256 9.28 -18.88 -18.88
CA GLN A 256 10.66 -18.73 -18.39
C GLN A 256 11.68 -18.66 -19.54
N GLY A 257 11.46 -19.40 -20.62
CA GLY A 257 12.26 -19.31 -21.84
C GLY A 257 12.23 -17.93 -22.47
N LEU A 258 11.02 -17.38 -22.67
CA LEU A 258 10.85 -16.02 -23.20
C LEU A 258 11.49 -14.95 -22.30
N PHE A 259 11.24 -15.04 -20.98
CA PHE A 259 11.83 -14.11 -20.02
C PHE A 259 13.36 -14.19 -20.03
N LYS A 260 13.94 -15.41 -20.09
CA LYS A 260 15.37 -15.63 -20.19
C LYS A 260 15.95 -14.96 -21.45
N ASP A 261 15.34 -15.18 -22.61
CA ASP A 261 15.85 -14.64 -23.89
C ASP A 261 15.87 -13.11 -23.90
N ILE A 262 14.81 -12.47 -23.40
CA ILE A 262 14.73 -11.02 -23.29
C ILE A 262 15.73 -10.50 -22.27
N SER A 263 15.83 -11.16 -21.10
CA SER A 263 16.77 -10.78 -20.05
C SER A 263 18.22 -10.89 -20.49
N LEU A 264 18.57 -11.94 -21.25
CA LEU A 264 19.92 -12.08 -21.82
C LEU A 264 20.23 -11.01 -22.87
N LYS A 265 19.26 -10.62 -23.72
CA LYS A 265 19.45 -9.50 -24.66
C LYS A 265 19.70 -8.19 -23.92
N TYR A 266 18.92 -7.90 -22.88
CA TYR A 266 19.12 -6.74 -22.02
C TYR A 266 20.49 -6.77 -21.34
N ASN A 267 20.88 -7.92 -20.76
CA ASN A 267 22.17 -8.09 -20.10
C ASN A 267 23.35 -7.87 -21.06
N LEU A 268 23.31 -8.46 -22.26
CA LEU A 268 24.35 -8.26 -23.29
C LEU A 268 24.45 -6.78 -23.70
N PHE A 269 23.33 -6.08 -23.84
CA PHE A 269 23.34 -4.65 -24.14
C PHE A 269 23.96 -3.86 -22.97
N THR A 270 23.60 -4.20 -21.74
CA THR A 270 24.16 -3.57 -20.52
C THR A 270 25.67 -3.78 -20.44
N ILE A 271 26.17 -5.01 -20.72
CA ILE A 271 27.60 -5.30 -20.76
C ILE A 271 28.31 -4.42 -21.82
N LYS A 272 27.77 -4.37 -23.04
CA LYS A 272 28.33 -3.50 -24.11
C LYS A 272 28.35 -2.03 -23.69
N THR A 273 27.28 -1.56 -23.09
CA THR A 273 27.18 -0.18 -22.58
C THR A 273 28.24 0.10 -21.52
N ASN A 274 28.40 -0.82 -20.55
CA ASN A 274 29.39 -0.68 -19.50
C ASN A 274 30.82 -0.69 -20.05
N ILE A 275 31.12 -1.53 -21.03
CA ILE A 275 32.43 -1.57 -21.69
C ILE A 275 32.72 -0.22 -22.38
N VAL A 276 31.78 0.30 -23.17
CA VAL A 276 31.98 1.59 -23.86
C VAL A 276 32.14 2.73 -22.86
N MET A 277 31.30 2.77 -21.81
CA MET A 277 31.40 3.79 -20.76
C MET A 277 32.70 3.68 -19.96
N SER A 278 33.19 2.47 -19.72
CA SER A 278 34.49 2.23 -19.07
C SER A 278 35.64 2.69 -19.94
N ILE A 279 35.60 2.43 -21.25
CA ILE A 279 36.63 2.93 -22.20
C ILE A 279 36.64 4.47 -22.23
N LEU A 280 35.45 5.10 -22.30
CA LEU A 280 35.35 6.58 -22.28
C LEU A 280 35.84 7.14 -20.93
N GLY A 281 35.47 6.51 -19.83
CA GLY A 281 35.96 6.85 -18.48
C GLY A 281 37.47 6.73 -18.36
N SER A 282 38.05 5.63 -18.86
CA SER A 282 39.52 5.46 -18.91
C SER A 282 40.23 6.46 -19.83
N ALA A 283 39.63 6.85 -20.97
CA ALA A 283 40.19 7.86 -21.81
C ALA A 283 40.29 9.23 -21.10
N VAL A 284 39.23 9.61 -20.37
CA VAL A 284 39.24 10.82 -19.52
C VAL A 284 40.29 10.70 -18.41
N GLU A 285 40.41 9.51 -17.81
CA GLU A 285 41.40 9.25 -16.76
C GLU A 285 42.81 9.33 -17.25
N PHE A 286 43.11 8.71 -18.40
CA PHE A 286 44.44 8.79 -19.02
C PHE A 286 44.77 10.22 -19.48
N THR A 287 43.80 10.99 -19.95
CA THR A 287 44.00 12.42 -20.29
C THR A 287 44.38 13.22 -19.03
N ALA A 288 43.65 13.03 -17.93
CA ALA A 288 43.94 13.66 -16.67
C ALA A 288 45.30 13.23 -16.11
N PHE A 289 45.60 11.95 -16.19
CA PHE A 289 46.90 11.39 -15.74
C PHE A 289 48.05 11.89 -16.60
N GLY A 290 47.90 11.91 -17.92
CA GLY A 290 48.93 12.45 -18.84
C GLY A 290 49.24 13.91 -18.60
N TYR A 291 48.18 14.73 -18.34
CA TYR A 291 48.37 16.12 -17.95
C TYR A 291 49.14 16.24 -16.63
N CYS A 292 48.79 15.43 -15.64
CA CYS A 292 49.50 15.40 -14.37
C CYS A 292 50.97 14.98 -14.53
N LEU A 293 51.27 13.98 -15.37
CA LEU A 293 52.65 13.56 -15.66
C LEU A 293 53.44 14.68 -16.32
N PHE A 294 52.84 15.39 -17.29
CA PHE A 294 53.48 16.54 -17.93
C PHE A 294 53.83 17.62 -16.90
N ARG A 295 52.88 18.00 -16.01
CA ARG A 295 53.10 19.01 -14.98
C ARG A 295 54.08 18.54 -13.89
N LEU A 296 54.13 17.21 -13.62
CA LEU A 296 55.12 16.64 -12.71
C LEU A 296 56.51 16.68 -13.33
N TRP A 297 56.64 16.41 -14.65
CA TRP A 297 57.89 16.46 -15.37
C TRP A 297 58.44 17.87 -15.50
N THR A 298 57.57 18.89 -15.66
CA THR A 298 57.95 20.31 -15.63
C THR A 298 58.25 20.83 -14.22
N HIS A 299 58.14 20.01 -13.20
CA HIS A 299 58.30 20.35 -11.78
C HIS A 299 57.32 21.43 -11.25
N ASP A 300 56.18 21.63 -11.96
CA ASP A 300 55.17 22.59 -11.55
C ASP A 300 54.25 22.04 -10.43
N ILE A 301 54.14 20.70 -10.29
CA ILE A 301 53.40 20.03 -9.23
C ILE A 301 54.23 18.95 -8.56
N THR A 302 53.87 18.61 -7.33
CA THR A 302 54.47 17.48 -6.58
C THR A 302 53.76 16.16 -6.88
N TYR A 303 54.43 15.04 -6.57
CA TYR A 303 53.82 13.71 -6.71
C TYR A 303 52.57 13.57 -5.84
N GLY A 304 52.60 14.12 -4.60
CA GLY A 304 51.41 14.15 -3.73
C GLY A 304 50.25 14.99 -4.30
N THR A 305 50.55 16.10 -5.04
CA THR A 305 49.51 16.87 -5.73
C THR A 305 48.86 16.06 -6.87
N MET A 306 49.62 15.31 -7.62
CA MET A 306 49.11 14.41 -8.67
C MET A 306 48.14 13.38 -8.07
N THR A 307 48.54 12.69 -7.00
CA THR A 307 47.68 11.67 -6.34
C THR A 307 46.40 12.27 -5.75
N LEU A 308 46.51 13.44 -5.09
CA LEU A 308 45.35 14.17 -4.58
C LEU A 308 44.37 14.51 -5.73
N PHE A 309 44.86 15.02 -6.83
CA PHE A 309 44.02 15.38 -7.97
C PHE A 309 43.26 14.18 -8.53
N LEU A 310 43.95 13.07 -8.80
CA LEU A 310 43.32 11.86 -9.34
C LEU A 310 42.21 11.33 -8.42
N GLN A 311 42.45 11.37 -7.11
CA GLN A 311 41.44 10.99 -6.11
C GLN A 311 40.25 11.97 -6.09
N GLN A 312 40.53 13.28 -6.05
CA GLN A 312 39.48 14.30 -5.96
C GLN A 312 38.66 14.43 -7.26
N ARG A 313 39.25 14.18 -8.43
CA ARG A 313 38.52 14.09 -9.69
C ARG A 313 37.44 12.99 -9.63
N SER A 314 37.78 11.82 -9.09
CA SER A 314 36.82 10.73 -8.92
C SER A 314 35.69 11.13 -7.96
N ASN A 315 36.04 11.75 -6.84
CA ASN A 315 35.07 12.26 -5.85
C ASN A 315 34.12 13.31 -6.44
N LEU A 316 34.64 14.23 -7.28
CA LEU A 316 33.86 15.26 -7.96
C LEU A 316 32.86 14.64 -8.95
N SER A 317 33.33 13.67 -9.75
CA SER A 317 32.47 12.94 -10.69
C SER A 317 31.36 12.16 -9.97
N GLY A 318 31.69 11.50 -8.85
CA GLY A 318 30.70 10.80 -8.01
C GLY A 318 29.67 11.76 -7.38
N ALA A 319 30.12 12.91 -6.86
CA ALA A 319 29.20 13.93 -6.30
C ALA A 319 28.22 14.46 -7.35
N PHE A 320 28.71 14.69 -8.57
CA PHE A 320 27.87 15.12 -9.69
C PHE A 320 26.85 14.03 -10.09
N GLY A 321 27.29 12.76 -10.16
CA GLY A 321 26.41 11.62 -10.41
C GLY A 321 25.29 11.48 -9.38
N ASN A 322 25.62 11.69 -8.10
CA ASN A 322 24.64 11.67 -7.02
C ASN A 322 23.58 12.77 -7.18
N VAL A 323 23.96 13.99 -7.52
CA VAL A 323 22.99 15.08 -7.76
C VAL A 323 22.02 14.73 -8.89
N ILE A 324 22.52 14.12 -9.97
CA ILE A 324 21.67 13.74 -11.11
C ILE A 324 20.73 12.58 -10.75
N SER A 325 21.19 11.59 -9.98
CA SER A 325 20.36 10.44 -9.58
C SER A 325 19.20 10.82 -8.66
N ILE A 326 19.25 11.99 -8.02
CA ILE A 326 18.17 12.51 -7.17
C ILE A 326 16.94 12.89 -8.01
N ILE A 327 17.10 13.36 -9.24
CA ILE A 327 15.99 13.84 -10.07
C ILE A 327 14.94 12.76 -10.35
N PRO A 328 15.29 11.53 -10.79
CA PRO A 328 14.33 10.45 -10.92
C PRO A 328 13.66 10.07 -9.58
N SER A 329 14.43 10.03 -8.50
CA SER A 329 13.90 9.72 -7.17
C SER A 329 12.88 10.76 -6.70
N PHE A 330 13.15 12.05 -6.97
CA PHE A 330 12.25 13.15 -6.69
C PHE A 330 10.91 13.00 -7.44
N LEU A 331 10.95 12.69 -8.73
CA LEU A 331 9.75 12.47 -9.55
C LEU A 331 8.97 11.21 -9.11
N ASN A 332 9.68 10.13 -8.84
CA ASN A 332 9.04 8.89 -8.39
C ASN A 332 8.33 9.09 -7.05
N SER A 333 8.94 9.83 -6.12
CA SER A 333 8.31 10.16 -4.84
C SER A 333 7.06 11.01 -4.99
N SER A 334 7.05 11.98 -5.92
CA SER A 334 5.85 12.76 -6.22
C SER A 334 4.73 11.87 -6.77
N VAL A 335 5.04 10.97 -7.72
CA VAL A 335 4.04 10.02 -8.25
C VAL A 335 3.49 9.11 -7.15
N SER A 336 4.34 8.56 -6.29
CA SER A 336 3.91 7.74 -5.17
C SER A 336 3.08 8.53 -4.16
N ALA A 337 3.49 9.76 -3.84
CA ALA A 337 2.73 10.64 -2.95
C ALA A 337 1.35 11.00 -3.53
N HIS A 338 1.28 11.29 -4.82
CA HIS A 338 0.01 11.56 -5.49
C HIS A 338 -0.95 10.37 -5.37
N ARG A 339 -0.50 9.16 -5.67
CA ARG A 339 -1.30 7.93 -5.53
C ARG A 339 -1.76 7.67 -4.09
N ILE A 340 -0.93 7.99 -3.10
CA ILE A 340 -1.31 7.90 -1.70
C ILE A 340 -2.38 8.95 -1.36
N ARG A 341 -2.19 10.19 -1.81
CA ARG A 341 -3.12 11.29 -1.59
C ARG A 341 -4.51 11.02 -2.18
N GLU A 342 -4.59 10.35 -3.34
CA GLU A 342 -5.87 9.89 -3.89
C GLU A 342 -6.67 9.04 -2.88
N LEU A 343 -6.01 8.18 -2.08
CA LEU A 343 -6.68 7.40 -1.02
C LEU A 343 -6.99 8.25 0.22
N VAL A 344 -6.09 9.16 0.57
CA VAL A 344 -6.21 10.03 1.76
C VAL A 344 -7.30 11.10 1.58
N GLU A 345 -7.50 11.55 0.35
CA GLU A 345 -8.46 12.59 -0.03
C GLU A 345 -9.85 12.02 -0.39
N LEU A 346 -10.05 10.71 -0.26
CA LEU A 346 -11.37 10.10 -0.43
C LEU A 346 -12.39 10.77 0.52
N PRO A 347 -13.64 10.94 0.07
CA PRO A 347 -14.70 11.40 0.94
C PRO A 347 -14.79 10.52 2.18
N LYS A 348 -15.01 11.17 3.33
CA LYS A 348 -15.23 10.47 4.58
C LYS A 348 -16.66 9.97 4.68
N GLU A 349 -16.85 8.92 5.44
CA GLU A 349 -18.20 8.49 5.83
C GLU A 349 -18.94 9.61 6.55
N VAL A 350 -20.25 9.67 6.35
CA VAL A 350 -21.06 10.69 7.04
C VAL A 350 -21.46 10.18 8.41
N HIS A 351 -21.11 10.98 9.39
CA HIS A 351 -21.46 10.81 10.78
C HIS A 351 -22.58 11.79 11.16
N ILE A 352 -23.73 11.28 11.63
CA ILE A 352 -24.84 12.10 12.13
C ILE A 352 -24.92 11.91 13.64
N PRO A 353 -24.52 12.90 14.46
CA PRO A 353 -24.35 12.73 15.91
C PRO A 353 -25.63 12.36 16.67
N ASP A 354 -26.81 12.57 16.07
CA ASP A 354 -28.09 12.28 16.73
C ASP A 354 -28.41 10.79 16.89
N SER A 355 -27.66 9.91 16.23
CA SER A 355 -27.83 8.45 16.35
C SER A 355 -27.38 7.91 17.70
N ALA A 356 -26.40 8.50 18.36
CA ALA A 356 -25.98 8.11 19.72
C ALA A 356 -27.12 8.25 20.75
N LYS A 357 -28.14 9.04 20.47
CA LYS A 357 -29.35 9.22 21.33
C LYS A 357 -30.35 8.05 21.21
N LEU A 358 -30.07 7.05 20.37
CA LEU A 358 -30.92 5.87 20.18
C LEU A 358 -30.57 4.72 21.13
N ASP A 359 -29.38 4.67 21.71
CA ASP A 359 -28.92 3.60 22.59
C ASP A 359 -29.87 3.28 23.77
N PRO A 360 -30.43 4.29 24.49
CA PRO A 360 -31.34 4.03 25.59
C PRO A 360 -32.63 3.32 25.16
N LEU A 361 -32.99 3.39 23.87
CA LEU A 361 -34.20 2.83 23.28
C LEU A 361 -33.96 1.42 22.67
N ALA A 362 -32.74 0.91 22.71
CA ALA A 362 -32.36 -0.35 22.08
C ALA A 362 -33.13 -1.57 22.64
N LYS A 363 -33.59 -1.51 23.89
CA LYS A 363 -34.34 -2.58 24.55
C LYS A 363 -35.73 -2.85 23.97
N ASP A 364 -36.34 -1.81 23.38
CA ASP A 364 -37.68 -1.86 22.81
C ASP A 364 -37.71 -2.30 21.34
N GLY A 365 -36.52 -2.52 20.77
CA GLY A 365 -36.34 -2.84 19.36
C GLY A 365 -36.48 -1.63 18.44
N PHE A 366 -36.12 -1.81 17.20
CA PHE A 366 -36.16 -0.77 16.16
C PHE A 366 -36.87 -1.27 14.91
N ARG A 367 -37.59 -0.37 14.26
CA ARG A 367 -38.10 -0.59 12.92
C ARG A 367 -37.09 -0.10 11.90
N VAL A 368 -36.79 -0.93 10.90
CA VAL A 368 -35.98 -0.58 9.73
C VAL A 368 -36.92 -0.30 8.57
N GLN A 369 -36.76 0.83 7.88
CA GLN A 369 -37.66 1.23 6.80
C GLN A 369 -36.86 1.83 5.63
N MET A 370 -37.28 1.47 4.42
CA MET A 370 -36.86 2.07 3.15
C MET A 370 -38.07 2.63 2.45
N GLN A 371 -38.01 3.87 1.94
CA GLN A 371 -39.13 4.55 1.29
C GLN A 371 -38.69 5.13 -0.05
N GLY A 372 -39.27 4.63 -1.16
CA GLY A 372 -39.01 5.13 -2.50
C GLY A 372 -37.53 5.06 -2.92
N VAL A 373 -36.80 4.09 -2.41
CA VAL A 373 -35.35 4.03 -2.55
C VAL A 373 -34.94 3.67 -3.97
N GLU A 374 -34.08 4.51 -4.58
CA GLU A 374 -33.37 4.20 -5.83
C GLU A 374 -31.87 4.20 -5.60
N PHE A 375 -31.17 3.23 -6.21
CA PHE A 375 -29.72 3.14 -6.12
C PHE A 375 -29.09 2.53 -7.37
N SER A 376 -27.95 3.11 -7.78
CA SER A 376 -27.08 2.64 -8.88
C SER A 376 -25.61 2.71 -8.44
N TYR A 377 -24.82 1.65 -8.70
CA TYR A 377 -23.36 1.72 -8.54
C TYR A 377 -22.69 2.52 -9.68
N ILE A 378 -23.28 2.44 -10.86
CA ILE A 378 -22.85 3.15 -12.08
C ILE A 378 -24.05 3.93 -12.60
N GLU A 379 -23.83 5.19 -12.92
CA GLU A 379 -24.89 6.07 -13.46
C GLU A 379 -25.59 5.41 -14.65
N GLY A 380 -26.91 5.39 -14.62
CA GLY A 380 -27.75 4.78 -15.65
C GLY A 380 -28.04 3.28 -15.48
N ASN A 381 -27.36 2.57 -14.57
CA ASN A 381 -27.62 1.14 -14.30
C ASN A 381 -28.26 0.98 -12.91
N LYS A 382 -29.60 1.12 -12.85
CA LYS A 382 -30.35 1.00 -11.59
C LYS A 382 -30.33 -0.44 -11.07
N VAL A 383 -29.85 -0.59 -9.83
CA VAL A 383 -29.82 -1.86 -9.08
C VAL A 383 -31.04 -1.98 -8.16
N ILE A 384 -31.50 -0.85 -7.61
CA ILE A 384 -32.73 -0.76 -6.82
C ILE A 384 -33.57 0.38 -7.41
N THR A 385 -34.88 0.13 -7.62
CA THR A 385 -35.79 1.07 -8.28
C THR A 385 -37.04 1.28 -7.42
N ARG A 386 -37.26 2.51 -6.92
CA ARG A 386 -38.42 2.96 -6.13
C ARG A 386 -38.98 1.92 -5.15
N SER A 387 -38.07 1.30 -4.41
CA SER A 387 -38.39 0.16 -3.57
C SER A 387 -38.84 0.59 -2.16
N GLU A 388 -39.82 -0.15 -1.66
CA GLU A 388 -40.33 -0.06 -0.30
C GLU A 388 -39.92 -1.29 0.49
N PHE A 389 -39.52 -1.10 1.74
CA PHE A 389 -39.18 -2.20 2.65
C PHE A 389 -39.45 -1.78 4.10
N GLN A 390 -39.93 -2.72 4.89
CA GLN A 390 -40.14 -2.51 6.32
C GLN A 390 -39.90 -3.78 7.11
N ALA A 391 -39.21 -3.66 8.25
CA ALA A 391 -39.06 -4.70 9.24
C ALA A 391 -39.35 -4.09 10.61
N ALA A 392 -40.35 -4.61 11.33
CA ALA A 392 -40.74 -4.12 12.65
C ALA A 392 -39.93 -4.80 13.79
N PRO A 393 -39.95 -4.24 15.02
CA PRO A 393 -39.30 -4.88 16.17
C PRO A 393 -39.81 -6.29 16.40
N GLY A 394 -38.91 -7.26 16.60
CA GLY A 394 -39.23 -8.65 16.83
C GLY A 394 -39.64 -9.45 15.59
N GLU A 395 -39.73 -8.84 14.43
CA GLU A 395 -40.03 -9.55 13.18
C GLU A 395 -38.78 -10.23 12.57
N ILE A 396 -39.00 -11.35 11.94
CA ILE A 396 -38.07 -11.97 10.99
C ILE A 396 -38.59 -11.68 9.58
N VAL A 397 -37.77 -11.02 8.80
CA VAL A 397 -38.07 -10.62 7.44
C VAL A 397 -37.12 -11.30 6.49
N ALA A 398 -37.65 -12.04 5.50
CA ALA A 398 -36.84 -12.65 4.46
C ALA A 398 -36.74 -11.75 3.22
N LEU A 399 -35.54 -11.67 2.65
CA LEU A 399 -35.27 -11.15 1.32
C LEU A 399 -34.99 -12.31 0.39
N VAL A 400 -35.85 -12.53 -0.60
CA VAL A 400 -35.73 -13.63 -1.56
C VAL A 400 -35.59 -13.09 -2.99
N GLY A 401 -34.99 -13.87 -3.88
CA GLY A 401 -34.83 -13.50 -5.28
C GLY A 401 -33.56 -14.07 -5.89
N PRO A 402 -33.41 -14.10 -7.22
CA PRO A 402 -32.23 -14.63 -7.87
C PRO A 402 -30.93 -13.96 -7.42
N SER A 403 -29.79 -14.62 -7.64
CA SER A 403 -28.49 -14.02 -7.35
C SER A 403 -28.23 -12.82 -8.28
N GLY A 404 -27.66 -11.74 -7.74
CA GLY A 404 -27.36 -10.53 -8.49
C GLY A 404 -28.49 -9.48 -8.56
N GLU A 405 -29.69 -9.76 -8.05
CA GLU A 405 -30.87 -8.87 -8.14
C GLU A 405 -30.88 -7.70 -7.13
N GLY A 406 -29.86 -7.56 -6.27
CA GLY A 406 -29.73 -6.42 -5.38
C GLY A 406 -29.96 -6.69 -3.89
N LYS A 407 -30.14 -7.94 -3.43
CA LYS A 407 -30.34 -8.29 -2.01
C LYS A 407 -29.22 -7.75 -1.11
N THR A 408 -27.97 -8.03 -1.46
CA THR A 408 -26.80 -7.49 -0.73
C THR A 408 -26.71 -5.96 -0.82
N THR A 409 -27.17 -5.36 -1.93
CA THR A 409 -27.26 -3.90 -2.06
C THR A 409 -28.27 -3.31 -1.07
N MET A 410 -29.42 -3.96 -0.87
CA MET A 410 -30.38 -3.57 0.16
C MET A 410 -29.75 -3.63 1.57
N ILE A 411 -29.03 -4.71 1.88
CA ILE A 411 -28.34 -4.81 3.19
C ILE A 411 -27.32 -3.69 3.36
N ARG A 412 -26.57 -3.35 2.32
CA ARG A 412 -25.61 -2.23 2.37
C ARG A 412 -26.29 -0.87 2.58
N LEU A 413 -27.46 -0.65 1.96
CA LEU A 413 -28.29 0.52 2.20
C LEU A 413 -28.80 0.57 3.66
N ILE A 414 -29.27 -0.55 4.19
CA ILE A 414 -29.72 -0.69 5.58
C ILE A 414 -28.57 -0.45 6.57
N LEU A 415 -27.35 -0.89 6.25
CA LEU A 415 -26.16 -0.64 7.06
C LEU A 415 -25.62 0.81 6.92
N GLY A 416 -26.17 1.61 6.00
CA GLY A 416 -25.63 2.93 5.69
C GLY A 416 -24.19 2.88 5.15
N LEU A 417 -23.78 1.77 4.54
CA LEU A 417 -22.50 1.64 3.80
C LEU A 417 -22.56 2.37 2.46
N ILE A 418 -23.76 2.42 1.86
CA ILE A 418 -24.08 3.16 0.66
C ILE A 418 -25.36 3.96 0.90
N ARG A 419 -25.55 5.04 0.14
CA ARG A 419 -26.72 5.91 0.29
C ARG A 419 -27.59 5.84 -0.93
N PRO A 420 -28.93 5.91 -0.75
CA PRO A 420 -29.83 6.00 -1.87
C PRO A 420 -29.63 7.32 -2.64
N GLN A 421 -29.84 7.30 -3.94
CA GLN A 421 -29.84 8.49 -4.81
C GLN A 421 -31.17 9.22 -4.75
N GLU A 422 -32.27 8.45 -4.59
CA GLU A 422 -33.62 8.95 -4.31
C GLU A 422 -34.24 8.13 -3.18
N GLY A 423 -35.19 8.71 -2.48
CA GLY A 423 -35.81 8.10 -1.31
C GLY A 423 -34.94 8.16 -0.07
N GLU A 424 -35.32 7.39 0.94
CA GLU A 424 -34.59 7.35 2.22
C GLU A 424 -34.57 5.95 2.84
N THR A 425 -33.50 5.68 3.57
CA THR A 425 -33.38 4.50 4.43
C THR A 425 -33.19 4.96 5.87
N VAL A 426 -34.11 4.56 6.75
CA VAL A 426 -34.19 5.08 8.13
C VAL A 426 -34.35 3.98 9.15
N ILE A 427 -33.89 4.25 10.37
CA ILE A 427 -34.19 3.47 11.56
C ILE A 427 -35.14 4.29 12.45
N ILE A 428 -36.19 3.65 12.95
CA ILE A 428 -37.26 4.29 13.75
C ILE A 428 -37.27 3.59 15.10
N ALA A 429 -37.11 4.39 16.16
CA ALA A 429 -37.17 3.91 17.53
C ALA A 429 -38.66 3.79 18.01
N SER A 430 -38.89 3.07 19.12
CA SER A 430 -40.18 2.85 19.73
C SER A 430 -40.94 4.14 20.06
N ASN A 431 -40.24 5.24 20.36
CA ASN A 431 -40.80 6.56 20.62
C ASN A 431 -41.13 7.38 19.35
N GLY A 432 -40.99 6.80 18.15
CA GLY A 432 -41.22 7.46 16.86
C GLY A 432 -40.05 8.28 16.34
N LYS A 433 -38.93 8.37 17.06
CA LYS A 433 -37.75 9.09 16.57
C LYS A 433 -37.16 8.37 15.36
N THR A 434 -37.03 9.09 14.26
CA THR A 434 -36.49 8.62 12.99
C THR A 434 -35.09 9.15 12.77
N VAL A 435 -34.14 8.27 12.37
CA VAL A 435 -32.76 8.64 12.04
C VAL A 435 -32.36 7.98 10.71
N PRO A 436 -31.80 8.75 9.76
CA PRO A 436 -31.30 8.16 8.52
C PRO A 436 -30.11 7.25 8.78
N MET A 437 -29.98 6.17 7.98
CA MET A 437 -28.87 5.23 8.07
C MET A 437 -27.55 5.91 7.74
N ASN A 438 -26.55 5.71 8.59
CA ASN A 438 -25.22 6.31 8.48
C ASN A 438 -24.19 5.49 9.29
N ALA A 439 -22.93 5.93 9.33
CA ALA A 439 -21.86 5.25 10.07
C ALA A 439 -22.20 5.06 11.56
N GLU A 440 -22.83 6.08 12.20
CA GLU A 440 -23.17 6.03 13.61
C GLU A 440 -24.31 5.04 13.93
N THR A 441 -25.23 4.79 12.98
CA THR A 441 -26.31 3.82 13.22
C THR A 441 -25.83 2.37 13.17
N ARG A 442 -24.64 2.08 12.68
CA ARG A 442 -24.09 0.71 12.53
C ARG A 442 -23.91 -0.02 13.86
N HIS A 443 -23.76 0.70 14.97
CA HIS A 443 -23.69 0.05 16.27
C HIS A 443 -24.98 -0.67 16.65
N LEU A 444 -26.13 -0.27 16.07
CA LEU A 444 -27.43 -0.91 16.26
C LEU A 444 -27.60 -2.20 15.44
N PHE A 445 -26.62 -2.57 14.63
CA PHE A 445 -26.67 -3.74 13.75
C PHE A 445 -25.62 -4.78 14.12
N ALA A 446 -26.02 -6.05 14.10
CA ALA A 446 -25.12 -7.19 14.02
C ALA A 446 -25.24 -7.78 12.62
N TYR A 447 -24.14 -7.83 11.87
CA TYR A 447 -24.14 -8.25 10.47
C TYR A 447 -23.26 -9.49 10.25
N VAL A 448 -23.82 -10.48 9.60
CA VAL A 448 -23.10 -11.64 9.08
C VAL A 448 -23.15 -11.59 7.57
N PRO A 449 -22.08 -11.17 6.89
CA PRO A 449 -22.02 -11.09 5.44
C PRO A 449 -21.90 -12.48 4.82
N GLN A 450 -22.20 -12.55 3.52
CA GLN A 450 -22.01 -13.75 2.71
C GLN A 450 -20.53 -14.19 2.70
N GLY A 451 -20.31 -15.50 2.78
CA GLY A 451 -18.99 -16.10 2.76
C GLY A 451 -18.31 -16.18 4.14
N ASN A 452 -17.02 -16.48 4.13
CA ASN A 452 -16.25 -16.66 5.35
C ASN A 452 -15.66 -15.34 5.85
N THR A 453 -16.07 -14.90 7.03
CA THR A 453 -15.68 -13.63 7.66
C THR A 453 -14.93 -13.81 8.97
N ILE A 454 -14.51 -15.04 9.28
CA ILE A 454 -13.71 -15.32 10.46
C ILE A 454 -12.26 -14.92 10.18
N LEU A 455 -11.70 -14.16 11.11
CA LEU A 455 -10.31 -13.69 11.05
C LEU A 455 -9.37 -14.71 11.71
N SER A 456 -8.09 -14.67 11.33
CA SER A 456 -7.07 -15.49 11.97
C SER A 456 -6.90 -15.11 13.44
N GLY A 457 -6.73 -16.11 14.30
CA GLY A 457 -6.66 -15.95 15.74
C GLY A 457 -7.38 -17.08 16.47
N THR A 458 -7.69 -16.92 17.76
CA THR A 458 -8.52 -17.87 18.49
C THR A 458 -10.02 -17.61 18.28
N ILE A 459 -10.87 -18.59 18.58
CA ILE A 459 -12.31 -18.39 18.57
C ILE A 459 -12.68 -17.27 19.55
N ALA A 460 -12.11 -17.26 20.76
CA ALA A 460 -12.36 -16.23 21.77
C ALA A 460 -11.92 -14.82 21.29
N GLU A 461 -10.77 -14.69 20.61
CA GLU A 461 -10.35 -13.43 20.02
C GLU A 461 -11.34 -12.93 18.96
N ASN A 462 -11.85 -13.81 18.09
CA ASN A 462 -12.87 -13.46 17.10
C ASN A 462 -14.19 -12.99 17.76
N MET A 463 -14.56 -13.55 18.90
CA MET A 463 -15.74 -13.12 19.65
C MET A 463 -15.51 -11.77 20.32
N ARG A 464 -14.36 -11.56 20.99
CA ARG A 464 -14.02 -10.32 21.69
C ARG A 464 -13.82 -9.11 20.78
N MET A 465 -13.63 -9.30 19.46
CA MET A 465 -13.61 -8.19 18.50
C MET A 465 -14.89 -7.35 18.49
N VAL A 466 -16.04 -7.92 18.82
CA VAL A 466 -17.34 -7.22 18.83
C VAL A 466 -17.80 -6.83 20.22
N LYS A 467 -17.22 -7.45 21.27
CA LYS A 467 -17.46 -7.18 22.68
C LYS A 467 -16.17 -7.51 23.45
N GLU A 468 -15.32 -6.50 23.66
CA GLU A 468 -13.96 -6.65 24.19
C GLU A 468 -13.94 -7.27 25.61
N ASP A 469 -14.92 -6.91 26.44
CA ASP A 469 -15.10 -7.36 27.81
C ASP A 469 -15.92 -8.65 27.95
N ALA A 470 -16.21 -9.36 26.84
CA ALA A 470 -17.00 -10.60 26.88
C ALA A 470 -16.32 -11.67 27.75
N THR A 471 -17.09 -12.20 28.69
CA THR A 471 -16.65 -13.34 29.51
C THR A 471 -16.69 -14.65 28.70
N ASP A 472 -15.98 -15.66 29.19
CA ASP A 472 -15.99 -16.99 28.54
C ASP A 472 -17.38 -17.60 28.52
N GLU A 473 -18.17 -17.37 29.57
CA GLU A 473 -19.55 -17.84 29.68
C GLU A 473 -20.45 -17.18 28.63
N GLU A 474 -20.33 -15.88 28.41
CA GLU A 474 -21.08 -15.17 27.37
C GLU A 474 -20.72 -15.67 25.97
N ILE A 475 -19.43 -15.94 25.74
CA ILE A 475 -18.93 -16.52 24.47
C ILE A 475 -19.55 -17.91 24.27
N ILE A 476 -19.52 -18.78 25.30
CA ILE A 476 -20.08 -20.11 25.23
C ILE A 476 -21.62 -20.07 25.01
N GLU A 477 -22.32 -19.11 25.63
CA GLU A 477 -23.75 -18.92 25.38
C GLU A 477 -24.04 -18.56 23.94
N ALA A 478 -23.29 -17.60 23.38
CA ALA A 478 -23.42 -17.21 21.96
C ALA A 478 -23.12 -18.38 21.01
N LEU A 479 -22.12 -19.21 21.34
CA LEU A 479 -21.79 -20.43 20.59
C LEU A 479 -22.90 -21.49 20.67
N LYS A 480 -23.59 -21.58 21.80
CA LYS A 480 -24.77 -22.48 21.96
C LYS A 480 -25.95 -22.00 21.12
N ILE A 481 -26.22 -20.68 21.09
CA ILE A 481 -27.31 -20.10 20.29
C ILE A 481 -27.08 -20.40 18.80
N SER A 482 -25.85 -20.23 18.31
CA SER A 482 -25.48 -20.50 16.92
C SER A 482 -25.28 -21.98 16.60
N CYS A 483 -25.50 -22.89 17.52
CA CYS A 483 -25.19 -24.33 17.40
C CYS A 483 -23.71 -24.60 17.08
N ALA A 484 -22.81 -23.68 17.42
CA ALA A 484 -21.38 -23.86 17.24
C ALA A 484 -20.72 -24.59 18.39
N TRP A 485 -21.31 -24.54 19.62
CA TRP A 485 -20.76 -25.18 20.79
C TRP A 485 -20.63 -26.70 20.63
N ASP A 486 -21.51 -27.34 19.86
CA ASP A 486 -21.50 -28.77 19.60
C ASP A 486 -20.18 -29.29 19.07
N PHE A 487 -19.49 -28.49 18.23
CA PHE A 487 -18.15 -28.86 17.75
C PHE A 487 -17.03 -28.19 18.52
N VAL A 488 -17.22 -26.95 19.02
CA VAL A 488 -16.17 -26.20 19.73
C VAL A 488 -15.75 -26.89 21.03
N GLN A 489 -16.69 -27.45 21.78
CA GLN A 489 -16.39 -28.17 23.03
C GLN A 489 -15.47 -29.39 22.83
N HIS A 490 -15.41 -29.95 21.62
CA HIS A 490 -14.56 -31.10 21.29
C HIS A 490 -13.18 -30.71 20.74
N LEU A 491 -12.93 -29.42 20.57
CA LEU A 491 -11.60 -28.93 20.15
C LEU A 491 -10.63 -29.02 21.34
N PRO A 492 -9.32 -29.27 21.08
CA PRO A 492 -8.32 -29.42 22.15
C PRO A 492 -8.27 -28.26 23.14
N ASP A 493 -8.36 -27.00 22.63
CA ASP A 493 -8.29 -25.78 23.43
C ASP A 493 -9.65 -25.07 23.53
N THR A 494 -10.76 -25.76 23.19
CA THR A 494 -12.12 -25.21 23.21
C THR A 494 -12.22 -23.84 22.51
N ILE A 495 -12.65 -22.78 23.24
CA ILE A 495 -12.75 -21.40 22.70
C ILE A 495 -11.39 -20.76 22.38
N ASN A 496 -10.29 -21.30 22.93
CA ASN A 496 -8.92 -20.84 22.63
C ASN A 496 -8.30 -21.56 21.43
N SER A 497 -9.03 -22.46 20.78
CA SER A 497 -8.59 -23.13 19.56
C SER A 497 -8.40 -22.11 18.44
N ARG A 498 -7.31 -22.29 17.67
CA ARG A 498 -6.92 -21.36 16.60
C ARG A 498 -7.71 -21.61 15.32
N VAL A 499 -8.13 -20.51 14.71
CA VAL A 499 -8.73 -20.44 13.37
C VAL A 499 -7.68 -19.87 12.43
N GLY A 500 -7.41 -20.54 11.31
CA GLY A 500 -6.51 -20.04 10.29
C GLY A 500 -7.15 -18.93 9.43
N GLU A 501 -6.36 -18.36 8.52
CA GLU A 501 -6.84 -17.34 7.58
C GLU A 501 -8.10 -17.82 6.84
N ARG A 502 -9.11 -16.95 6.76
CA ARG A 502 -10.40 -17.25 6.15
C ARG A 502 -11.07 -18.53 6.69
N GLY A 503 -10.95 -18.78 7.99
CA GLY A 503 -11.57 -19.96 8.62
C GLY A 503 -10.88 -21.29 8.31
N ARG A 504 -9.65 -21.28 7.81
CA ARG A 504 -8.90 -22.51 7.50
C ARG A 504 -8.79 -23.39 8.74
N GLY A 505 -9.13 -24.65 8.58
CA GLY A 505 -9.22 -25.64 9.67
C GLY A 505 -10.66 -25.95 10.09
N PHE A 506 -11.64 -25.19 9.61
CA PHE A 506 -13.06 -25.42 9.85
C PHE A 506 -13.81 -25.60 8.53
N SER A 507 -14.91 -26.37 8.56
CA SER A 507 -15.81 -26.43 7.42
C SER A 507 -16.53 -25.08 7.23
N GLU A 508 -17.07 -24.83 6.03
CA GLU A 508 -17.81 -23.59 5.75
C GLU A 508 -18.98 -23.41 6.72
N GLY A 509 -19.76 -24.46 6.98
CA GLY A 509 -20.86 -24.43 7.96
C GLY A 509 -20.41 -24.21 9.41
N GLN A 510 -19.21 -24.69 9.80
CA GLN A 510 -18.62 -24.37 11.10
C GLN A 510 -18.23 -22.89 11.18
N SER A 511 -17.59 -22.36 10.13
CA SER A 511 -17.21 -20.95 10.03
C SER A 511 -18.43 -20.03 10.04
N GLN A 512 -19.51 -20.39 9.33
CA GLN A 512 -20.78 -19.64 9.37
C GLN A 512 -21.38 -19.61 10.77
N ARG A 513 -21.42 -20.75 11.50
CA ARG A 513 -21.93 -20.81 12.89
C ARG A 513 -21.09 -19.95 13.83
N LEU A 514 -19.76 -19.90 13.67
CA LEU A 514 -18.90 -19.00 14.46
C LEU A 514 -19.19 -17.53 14.12
N ALA A 515 -19.39 -17.18 12.86
CA ALA A 515 -19.76 -15.82 12.46
C ALA A 515 -21.12 -15.39 13.02
N ILE A 516 -22.09 -16.29 13.04
CA ILE A 516 -23.39 -16.05 13.68
C ILE A 516 -23.22 -15.89 15.19
N ALA A 517 -22.40 -16.72 15.87
CA ALA A 517 -22.12 -16.57 17.30
C ALA A 517 -21.57 -15.16 17.62
N ARG A 518 -20.62 -14.69 16.80
CA ARG A 518 -20.06 -13.34 16.93
C ARG A 518 -21.13 -12.25 16.79
N ALA A 519 -22.04 -12.39 15.83
CA ALA A 519 -23.15 -11.44 15.65
C ALA A 519 -24.15 -11.49 16.82
N VAL A 520 -24.42 -12.66 17.36
CA VAL A 520 -25.28 -12.84 18.55
C VAL A 520 -24.65 -12.21 19.79
N LEU A 521 -23.34 -12.41 20.01
CA LEU A 521 -22.59 -11.86 21.14
C LEU A 521 -22.57 -10.32 21.14
N ARG A 522 -22.56 -9.68 19.96
CA ARG A 522 -22.65 -8.23 19.82
C ARG A 522 -23.91 -7.64 20.44
N ASP A 523 -24.96 -8.44 20.56
CA ASP A 523 -26.27 -8.11 21.16
C ASP A 523 -26.95 -6.86 20.60
N ALA A 524 -26.73 -6.54 19.33
CA ALA A 524 -27.37 -5.42 18.65
C ALA A 524 -28.89 -5.67 18.44
N PRO A 525 -29.74 -4.61 18.43
CA PRO A 525 -31.18 -4.75 18.28
C PRO A 525 -31.64 -5.24 16.88
N VAL A 526 -30.82 -5.06 15.85
CA VAL A 526 -31.11 -5.54 14.49
C VAL A 526 -30.03 -6.52 14.05
N LEU A 527 -30.45 -7.70 13.62
CA LEU A 527 -29.57 -8.75 13.09
C LEU A 527 -29.78 -8.89 11.58
N LEU A 528 -28.69 -8.79 10.83
CA LEU A 528 -28.65 -8.97 9.38
C LEU A 528 -27.86 -10.23 9.03
N LEU A 529 -28.49 -11.18 8.34
CA LEU A 529 -27.89 -12.44 7.89
C LEU A 529 -27.91 -12.51 6.36
N ASP A 530 -26.79 -12.24 5.71
CA ASP A 530 -26.67 -12.26 4.25
C ASP A 530 -26.15 -13.62 3.76
N GLU A 531 -27.08 -14.50 3.36
CA GLU A 531 -26.81 -15.91 2.99
C GLU A 531 -25.94 -16.65 4.03
N ALA A 532 -26.00 -16.21 5.29
CA ALA A 532 -25.12 -16.65 6.37
C ALA A 532 -25.40 -18.09 6.84
N THR A 533 -26.46 -18.70 6.36
CA THR A 533 -26.88 -20.07 6.69
C THR A 533 -26.79 -21.02 5.49
N SER A 534 -26.27 -20.56 4.36
CA SER A 534 -26.25 -21.31 3.10
C SER A 534 -25.48 -22.64 3.17
N ALA A 535 -24.44 -22.74 3.99
CA ALA A 535 -23.65 -23.96 4.18
C ALA A 535 -24.14 -24.82 5.37
N LEU A 536 -25.24 -24.46 6.03
CA LEU A 536 -25.85 -25.26 7.11
C LEU A 536 -26.85 -26.26 6.53
N ASP A 537 -27.00 -27.39 7.21
CA ASP A 537 -28.14 -28.29 6.96
C ASP A 537 -29.44 -27.65 7.47
N VAL A 538 -30.58 -28.11 6.92
CA VAL A 538 -31.92 -27.57 7.23
C VAL A 538 -32.25 -27.57 8.71
N THR A 539 -31.82 -28.61 9.42
CA THR A 539 -32.11 -28.79 10.85
C THR A 539 -31.33 -27.78 11.68
N THR A 540 -30.03 -27.66 11.42
CA THR A 540 -29.14 -26.68 12.10
C THR A 540 -29.60 -25.27 11.82
N GLU A 541 -29.92 -24.92 10.58
CA GLU A 541 -30.42 -23.59 10.17
C GLU A 541 -31.68 -23.21 10.96
N ARG A 542 -32.67 -24.10 10.99
CA ARG A 542 -33.90 -23.91 11.81
C ARG A 542 -33.62 -23.74 13.29
N ASN A 543 -32.70 -24.51 13.84
CA ASN A 543 -32.36 -24.43 15.26
C ASN A 543 -31.68 -23.10 15.59
N VAL A 544 -30.73 -22.64 14.77
CA VAL A 544 -30.07 -21.35 14.93
C VAL A 544 -31.09 -20.21 14.95
N LEU A 545 -31.99 -20.14 13.96
CA LEU A 545 -33.00 -19.08 13.90
C LEU A 545 -33.98 -19.17 15.08
N ARG A 546 -34.46 -20.38 15.45
CA ARG A 546 -35.31 -20.55 16.60
C ARG A 546 -34.64 -20.15 17.92
N ASN A 547 -33.37 -20.47 18.10
CA ASN A 547 -32.62 -20.09 19.28
C ASN A 547 -32.49 -18.56 19.38
N ILE A 548 -32.21 -17.88 18.28
CA ILE A 548 -32.13 -16.41 18.23
C ILE A 548 -33.47 -15.80 18.63
N ILE A 549 -34.61 -16.26 18.07
CA ILE A 549 -35.95 -15.74 18.36
C ILE A 549 -36.30 -15.95 19.84
N ARG A 550 -36.06 -17.16 20.37
CA ARG A 550 -36.42 -17.50 21.75
C ARG A 550 -35.66 -16.69 22.79
N GLN A 551 -34.39 -16.43 22.55
CA GLN A 551 -33.55 -15.74 23.52
C GLN A 551 -33.57 -14.23 23.38
N ARG A 552 -34.02 -13.71 22.24
CA ARG A 552 -34.03 -12.26 21.93
C ARG A 552 -35.34 -11.87 21.20
N PRO A 553 -36.50 -11.92 21.82
CA PRO A 553 -37.81 -11.80 21.17
C PRO A 553 -38.07 -10.39 20.55
N ASN A 554 -37.37 -9.37 21.02
CA ASN A 554 -37.53 -7.99 20.50
C ASN A 554 -36.53 -7.63 19.38
N LYS A 555 -35.63 -8.54 18.99
CA LYS A 555 -34.69 -8.29 17.92
C LYS A 555 -35.37 -8.39 16.56
N THR A 556 -35.11 -7.39 15.72
CA THR A 556 -35.49 -7.44 14.31
C THR A 556 -34.45 -8.30 13.55
N CYS A 557 -34.88 -9.29 12.80
CA CYS A 557 -33.98 -10.15 12.04
C CYS A 557 -34.29 -10.04 10.54
N ILE A 558 -33.31 -9.66 9.74
CA ILE A 558 -33.45 -9.57 8.27
C ILE A 558 -32.50 -10.62 7.67
N VAL A 559 -33.07 -11.55 6.91
CA VAL A 559 -32.34 -12.72 6.37
C VAL A 559 -32.45 -12.74 4.85
N THR A 560 -31.35 -12.83 4.14
CA THR A 560 -31.38 -13.20 2.72
C THR A 560 -31.30 -14.72 2.62
N THR A 561 -32.25 -15.32 1.93
CA THR A 561 -32.31 -16.78 1.78
C THR A 561 -32.99 -17.21 0.50
N HIS A 562 -32.67 -18.42 0.05
CA HIS A 562 -33.36 -19.12 -1.04
C HIS A 562 -34.03 -20.41 -0.51
N ARG A 563 -34.04 -20.65 0.81
CA ARG A 563 -34.48 -21.92 1.40
C ARG A 563 -35.90 -21.84 1.98
N PRO A 564 -36.78 -22.72 1.57
CA PRO A 564 -38.14 -22.81 2.10
C PRO A 564 -38.21 -22.98 3.61
N SER A 565 -37.21 -23.69 4.18
CA SER A 565 -37.11 -23.96 5.64
C SER A 565 -37.06 -22.72 6.51
N VAL A 566 -36.52 -21.60 5.97
CA VAL A 566 -36.42 -20.31 6.65
C VAL A 566 -37.70 -19.49 6.46
N LEU A 567 -38.30 -19.54 5.26
CA LEU A 567 -39.48 -18.76 4.93
C LEU A 567 -40.66 -19.05 5.88
N GLY A 568 -40.82 -20.30 6.29
CA GLY A 568 -41.86 -20.69 7.27
C GLY A 568 -41.65 -20.15 8.69
N LEU A 569 -40.53 -19.48 8.98
CA LEU A 569 -40.24 -18.79 10.25
C LEU A 569 -40.39 -17.26 10.13
N CYS A 570 -40.57 -16.73 8.91
CA CYS A 570 -40.62 -15.30 8.65
C CYS A 570 -42.07 -14.80 8.73
N GLN A 571 -42.25 -13.62 9.31
CA GLN A 571 -43.52 -12.89 9.36
C GLN A 571 -43.75 -12.12 8.05
N ARG A 572 -42.68 -11.72 7.36
CA ARG A 572 -42.76 -11.03 6.07
C ARG A 572 -41.71 -11.59 5.12
N VAL A 573 -42.08 -11.63 3.85
CA VAL A 573 -41.19 -12.05 2.77
C VAL A 573 -41.20 -10.98 1.67
N TYR A 574 -40.03 -10.46 1.32
CA TYR A 574 -39.87 -9.51 0.23
C TYR A 574 -39.14 -10.17 -0.92
N ARG A 575 -39.73 -10.06 -2.10
CA ARG A 575 -39.12 -10.54 -3.35
C ARG A 575 -38.36 -9.42 -4.04
N VAL A 576 -37.10 -9.67 -4.36
CA VAL A 576 -36.21 -8.75 -5.07
C VAL A 576 -35.96 -9.29 -6.46
N VAL A 577 -36.53 -8.65 -7.48
CA VAL A 577 -36.41 -9.04 -8.90
C VAL A 577 -36.42 -7.80 -9.79
N GLY A 578 -35.48 -7.72 -10.74
CA GLY A 578 -35.38 -6.58 -11.67
C GLY A 578 -35.16 -5.25 -10.96
N GLY A 579 -34.50 -5.25 -9.79
CA GLY A 579 -34.28 -4.06 -8.97
C GLY A 579 -35.50 -3.58 -8.19
N THR A 580 -36.64 -4.27 -8.28
CA THR A 580 -37.87 -3.92 -7.56
C THR A 580 -38.05 -4.84 -6.35
N VAL A 581 -38.45 -4.26 -5.22
CA VAL A 581 -38.74 -4.95 -3.96
C VAL A 581 -40.24 -4.96 -3.75
N THR A 582 -40.84 -6.17 -3.68
CA THR A 582 -42.28 -6.35 -3.47
C THR A 582 -42.52 -7.25 -2.26
N GLU A 583 -43.42 -6.86 -1.36
CA GLU A 583 -43.87 -7.71 -0.28
C GLU A 583 -44.78 -8.80 -0.86
N LEU A 584 -44.51 -10.08 -0.54
CA LEU A 584 -45.35 -11.20 -0.93
C LEU A 584 -46.47 -11.37 0.06
N ASP A 585 -47.68 -11.67 -0.40
CA ASP A 585 -48.78 -12.05 0.47
C ASP A 585 -48.58 -13.47 1.03
N GLU A 586 -49.37 -13.84 2.08
CA GLU A 586 -49.25 -15.15 2.71
C GLU A 586 -49.47 -16.32 1.75
N ALA A 587 -50.33 -16.17 0.73
CA ALA A 587 -50.61 -17.19 -0.27
C ALA A 587 -49.48 -17.34 -1.28
N GLU A 588 -48.86 -16.26 -1.68
CA GLU A 588 -47.68 -16.25 -2.58
C GLU A 588 -46.45 -16.81 -1.84
N GLY A 589 -46.26 -16.42 -0.56
CA GLY A 589 -45.22 -16.96 0.31
C GLY A 589 -45.36 -18.49 0.52
N ALA A 590 -46.57 -18.98 0.75
CA ALA A 590 -46.86 -20.41 0.91
C ALA A 590 -46.59 -21.19 -0.40
N LYS A 591 -47.00 -20.67 -1.56
CA LYS A 591 -46.67 -21.27 -2.88
C LYS A 591 -45.17 -21.36 -3.12
N MET A 592 -44.43 -20.33 -2.72
CA MET A 592 -42.97 -20.31 -2.86
C MET A 592 -42.29 -21.37 -1.96
N VAL A 593 -42.91 -21.74 -0.83
CA VAL A 593 -42.45 -22.85 0.03
C VAL A 593 -42.75 -24.20 -0.61
N GLU A 594 -43.85 -24.34 -1.39
CA GLU A 594 -44.23 -25.57 -2.08
C GLU A 594 -43.48 -25.80 -3.39
N ASP A 595 -43.11 -24.73 -4.11
CA ASP A 595 -42.43 -24.78 -5.41
C ASP A 595 -40.91 -25.05 -5.32
N PHE A 596 -40.36 -25.03 -4.12
CA PHE A 596 -38.95 -25.33 -3.81
C PHE A 596 -38.79 -26.65 -3.05
#